data_cd293f853cf590d0ab190739efc98c20
#
_entry.id   cd293f853cf590d0ab190739efc98c20
#
_cell.length_a   1.000
_cell.length_b   1.000
_cell.length_c   1.000
_cell.angle_alpha   90.00
_cell.angle_beta   90.00
_cell.angle_gamma   90.00
#
_symmetry.space_group_name_H-M   'P 1'
#
loop_
_entity.id
_entity.type
_entity.pdbx_description
1 polymer ?
#
loop_
_entity_poly.entity_id
_entity_poly.type
_entity_poly.pdbx_seq_one_letter_code
_entity_poly.pdbx_strand_id
1 'polypeptide(L)'
;MSNGTRPLSILRGVRAITLVILAIAFLATAAYSVMSDGSVRGMATRITYANRYCTTSPETLVKTVTFYTLASVWSTSSLHTSISSVDFSLAVDGVNLGTSHISDSSWDLGQYARFNMTFTDPQASPVALPATSTLVLAMTTYATAGIAASSVTASDQAIETFGNTSC
;
A
#
# COMPACT_ATOMS: atom_id res chain seq x y z
N MET A 1 25.17 -60.52 35.96
CA MET A 1 24.67 -60.39 34.56
C MET A 1 23.54 -59.43 34.57
N SER A 2 23.80 -58.20 34.22
CA SER A 2 22.84 -57.09 34.31
C SER A 2 22.62 -56.49 32.93
N ASN A 3 21.38 -56.34 32.60
CA ASN A 3 20.73 -56.06 31.36
C ASN A 3 21.08 -54.72 30.72
N GLY A 4 21.72 -54.79 29.54
CA GLY A 4 22.03 -53.69 28.67
C GLY A 4 20.93 -53.28 27.68
N THR A 5 19.63 -53.29 28.05
CA THR A 5 18.54 -53.05 27.08
C THR A 5 17.84 -51.70 27.22
N ARG A 6 18.27 -50.80 28.10
CA ARG A 6 17.62 -49.50 28.35
C ARG A 6 17.95 -48.34 27.39
N PRO A 7 19.09 -48.28 26.65
CA PRO A 7 19.39 -47.07 25.87
C PRO A 7 18.55 -46.91 24.59
N LEU A 8 18.08 -48.02 23.99
CA LEU A 8 17.34 -47.97 22.72
C LEU A 8 15.92 -47.41 22.82
N SER A 9 15.23 -47.63 23.92
CA SER A 9 13.87 -47.11 24.15
C SER A 9 13.89 -45.62 24.41
N ILE A 10 14.88 -45.13 25.14
CA ILE A 10 15.08 -43.70 25.41
C ILE A 10 15.40 -42.97 24.11
N LEU A 11 16.26 -43.53 23.26
CA LEU A 11 16.62 -42.92 21.97
C LEU A 11 15.42 -42.84 21.01
N ARG A 12 14.53 -43.82 21.02
CA ARG A 12 13.27 -43.77 20.23
C ARG A 12 12.30 -42.71 20.76
N GLY A 13 12.18 -42.58 22.08
CA GLY A 13 11.36 -41.55 22.70
C GLY A 13 11.85 -40.13 22.38
N VAL A 14 13.16 -39.89 22.49
CA VAL A 14 13.76 -38.61 22.16
C VAL A 14 13.53 -38.25 20.68
N ARG A 15 13.73 -39.22 19.77
CA ARG A 15 13.48 -38.98 18.33
C ARG A 15 12.01 -38.64 18.06
N ALA A 16 11.07 -39.30 18.68
CA ALA A 16 9.64 -39.03 18.53
C ALA A 16 9.29 -37.61 19.02
N ILE A 17 9.80 -37.24 20.20
CA ILE A 17 9.60 -35.89 20.75
C ILE A 17 10.19 -34.80 19.82
N THR A 18 11.42 -35.05 19.32
CA THR A 18 12.07 -34.12 18.39
C THR A 18 11.25 -33.91 17.09
N LEU A 19 10.73 -34.99 16.53
CA LEU A 19 9.89 -34.94 15.33
C LEU A 19 8.58 -34.16 15.58
N VAL A 20 7.95 -34.36 16.74
CA VAL A 20 6.76 -33.64 17.13
C VAL A 20 7.04 -32.12 17.27
N ILE A 21 8.15 -31.77 17.94
CA ILE A 21 8.55 -30.36 18.09
C ILE A 21 8.82 -29.71 16.71
N LEU A 22 9.54 -30.41 15.83
CA LEU A 22 9.80 -29.93 14.48
C LEU A 22 8.52 -29.79 13.67
N ALA A 23 7.59 -30.72 13.78
CA ALA A 23 6.30 -30.62 13.10
C ALA A 23 5.47 -29.40 13.59
N ILE A 24 5.43 -29.20 14.91
CA ILE A 24 4.76 -28.03 15.51
C ILE A 24 5.43 -26.73 15.06
N ALA A 25 6.75 -26.66 15.08
CA ALA A 25 7.50 -25.48 14.62
C ALA A 25 7.23 -25.20 13.14
N PHE A 26 7.22 -26.23 12.30
CA PHE A 26 6.92 -26.09 10.87
C PHE A 26 5.49 -25.59 10.65
N LEU A 27 4.50 -26.15 11.32
CA LEU A 27 3.11 -25.73 11.22
C LEU A 27 2.91 -24.29 11.70
N ALA A 28 3.55 -23.92 12.80
CA ALA A 28 3.51 -22.55 13.33
C ALA A 28 4.13 -21.56 12.35
N THR A 29 5.28 -21.90 11.76
CA THR A 29 5.94 -21.06 10.75
C THR A 29 5.09 -20.91 9.49
N ALA A 30 4.50 -22.02 9.02
CA ALA A 30 3.62 -21.99 7.85
C ALA A 30 2.37 -21.13 8.09
N ALA A 31 1.72 -21.31 9.24
CA ALA A 31 0.57 -20.49 9.63
C ALA A 31 0.92 -19.01 9.72
N TYR A 32 2.05 -18.69 10.35
CA TYR A 32 2.54 -17.32 10.45
C TYR A 32 2.86 -16.70 9.08
N SER A 33 3.45 -17.49 8.17
CA SER A 33 3.71 -17.04 6.79
C SER A 33 2.42 -16.70 6.03
N VAL A 34 1.41 -17.55 6.14
CA VAL A 34 0.09 -17.32 5.51
C VAL A 34 -0.58 -16.08 6.09
N MET A 35 -0.53 -15.89 7.41
CA MET A 35 -1.08 -14.70 8.07
C MET A 35 -0.33 -13.44 7.65
N SER A 36 1.00 -13.50 7.54
CA SER A 36 1.84 -12.38 7.10
C SER A 36 1.52 -11.97 5.66
N ASP A 37 1.44 -12.94 4.74
CA ASP A 37 1.08 -12.70 3.34
C ASP A 37 -0.34 -12.12 3.21
N GLY A 38 -1.29 -12.69 3.93
CA GLY A 38 -2.67 -12.19 3.98
C GLY A 38 -2.76 -10.75 4.50
N SER A 39 -1.89 -10.38 5.45
CA SER A 39 -1.84 -9.03 5.99
C SER A 39 -1.40 -8.00 4.94
N VAL A 40 -0.40 -8.33 4.14
CA VAL A 40 0.05 -7.45 3.06
C VAL A 40 -0.99 -7.37 1.94
N ARG A 41 -1.54 -8.52 1.51
CA ARG A 41 -2.54 -8.56 0.44
C ARG A 41 -3.88 -7.93 0.82
N GLY A 42 -4.19 -7.84 2.08
CA GLY A 42 -5.42 -7.22 2.62
C GLY A 42 -5.36 -5.70 2.70
N MET A 43 -4.30 -5.06 2.20
CA MET A 43 -4.24 -3.60 2.14
C MET A 43 -5.15 -3.06 1.04
N ALA A 44 -5.77 -1.93 1.33
CA ALA A 44 -6.62 -1.19 0.41
C ALA A 44 -6.31 0.30 0.46
N THR A 45 -6.67 0.99 -0.60
CA THR A 45 -6.48 2.43 -0.75
C THR A 45 -7.80 3.12 -0.99
N ARG A 46 -7.90 4.37 -0.57
CA ARG A 46 -9.05 5.22 -0.79
C ARG A 46 -8.65 6.68 -0.98
N ILE A 47 -9.24 7.33 -1.96
CA ILE A 47 -9.19 8.78 -2.09
C ILE A 47 -10.12 9.36 -1.02
N THR A 48 -9.56 10.19 -0.13
CA THR A 48 -10.33 10.82 0.94
C THR A 48 -10.66 12.27 0.65
N TYR A 49 -9.88 12.89 -0.22
CA TYR A 49 -10.07 14.28 -0.64
C TYR A 49 -9.33 14.53 -1.94
N ALA A 50 -9.93 15.32 -2.81
CA ALA A 50 -9.26 15.86 -3.99
C ALA A 50 -9.64 17.32 -4.17
N ASN A 51 -8.70 18.11 -4.68
CA ASN A 51 -8.92 19.49 -5.06
C ASN A 51 -8.09 19.84 -6.30
N ARG A 52 -8.44 20.95 -6.92
CA ARG A 52 -7.81 21.43 -8.15
C ARG A 52 -7.48 22.90 -8.00
N TYR A 53 -6.24 23.24 -8.31
CA TYR A 53 -5.76 24.62 -8.33
C TYR A 53 -5.26 24.95 -9.72
N CYS A 54 -5.54 26.15 -10.16
CA CYS A 54 -4.97 26.68 -11.38
C CYS A 54 -4.03 27.84 -11.06
N THR A 55 -2.82 27.78 -11.60
CA THR A 55 -1.84 28.87 -11.53
C THR A 55 -1.44 29.30 -12.93
N THR A 56 -1.28 30.62 -13.12
CA THR A 56 -0.77 31.17 -14.38
C THR A 56 0.61 31.75 -14.12
N SER A 57 1.59 31.28 -14.90
CA SER A 57 2.94 31.87 -14.84
C SER A 57 2.89 33.33 -15.38
N PRO A 58 3.34 34.29 -14.60
CA PRO A 58 3.29 35.69 -15.05
C PRO A 58 4.23 35.98 -16.22
N GLU A 59 5.30 35.18 -16.38
CA GLU A 59 6.30 35.41 -17.42
C GLU A 59 5.92 34.76 -18.76
N THR A 60 5.36 33.56 -18.72
CA THR A 60 5.09 32.75 -19.93
C THR A 60 3.61 32.71 -20.27
N LEU A 61 2.72 33.20 -19.39
CA LEU A 61 1.26 33.07 -19.48
C LEU A 61 0.78 31.60 -19.57
N VAL A 62 1.67 30.66 -19.27
CA VAL A 62 1.34 29.23 -19.25
C VAL A 62 0.51 28.95 -18.01
N LYS A 63 -0.62 28.31 -18.23
CA LYS A 63 -1.50 27.84 -17.17
C LYS A 63 -1.13 26.44 -16.74
N THR A 64 -0.97 26.26 -15.44
CA THR A 64 -0.69 24.97 -14.83
C THR A 64 -1.85 24.59 -13.93
N VAL A 65 -2.42 23.42 -14.18
CA VAL A 65 -3.45 22.84 -13.32
C VAL A 65 -2.81 21.81 -12.40
N THR A 66 -2.93 22.03 -11.13
CA THR A 66 -2.42 21.11 -10.10
C THR A 66 -3.60 20.41 -9.42
N PHE A 67 -3.57 19.10 -9.43
CA PHE A 67 -4.48 18.27 -8.67
C PHE A 67 -3.84 17.89 -7.34
N TYR A 68 -4.52 18.21 -6.28
CA TYR A 68 -4.12 17.88 -4.93
C TYR A 68 -4.98 16.72 -4.42
N THR A 69 -4.36 15.62 -4.09
CA THR A 69 -5.08 14.40 -3.70
C THR A 69 -4.60 13.91 -2.35
N LEU A 70 -5.52 13.70 -1.45
CA LEU A 70 -5.29 13.05 -0.18
C LEU A 70 -5.83 11.62 -0.25
N ALA A 71 -4.95 10.67 -0.11
CA ALA A 71 -5.31 9.26 -0.13
C ALA A 71 -4.92 8.58 1.19
N SER A 72 -5.59 7.49 1.51
CA SER A 72 -5.26 6.67 2.67
C SER A 72 -5.05 5.22 2.27
N VAL A 73 -4.07 4.58 2.90
CA VAL A 73 -3.88 3.12 2.86
C VAL A 73 -4.32 2.57 4.19
N TRP A 74 -5.04 1.49 4.17
CA TRP A 74 -5.48 0.80 5.37
C TRP A 74 -5.38 -0.70 5.21
N SER A 75 -5.27 -1.42 6.31
CA SER A 75 -5.29 -2.88 6.36
C SER A 75 -6.30 -3.35 7.39
N THR A 76 -6.99 -4.42 7.08
CA THR A 76 -7.89 -5.11 8.02
C THR A 76 -7.17 -6.16 8.84
N SER A 77 -5.88 -6.32 8.66
CA SER A 77 -5.09 -7.35 9.30
C SER A 77 -4.86 -7.08 10.78
N SER A 78 -4.76 -8.17 11.55
CA SER A 78 -4.34 -8.14 12.96
C SER A 78 -2.83 -8.12 13.15
N LEU A 79 -2.05 -8.40 12.10
CA LEU A 79 -0.59 -8.32 12.16
C LEU A 79 -0.13 -6.90 11.84
N HIS A 80 0.87 -6.48 12.60
CA HIS A 80 1.56 -5.23 12.34
C HIS A 80 2.18 -5.25 10.93
N THR A 81 1.84 -4.27 10.13
CA THR A 81 2.28 -4.14 8.73
C THR A 81 2.94 -2.78 8.57
N SER A 82 4.18 -2.77 8.10
CA SER A 82 4.94 -1.55 7.83
C SER A 82 5.03 -1.30 6.34
N ILE A 83 4.76 -0.06 5.92
CA ILE A 83 4.96 0.37 4.54
C ILE A 83 6.40 0.86 4.39
N SER A 84 7.10 0.35 3.39
CA SER A 84 8.46 0.80 3.05
C SER A 84 8.46 1.88 1.99
N SER A 85 7.58 1.77 1.01
CA SER A 85 7.42 2.79 -0.03
C SER A 85 6.06 2.67 -0.70
N VAL A 86 5.65 3.74 -1.37
CA VAL A 86 4.42 3.77 -2.16
C VAL A 86 4.68 4.50 -3.47
N ASP A 87 4.29 3.85 -4.57
CA ASP A 87 4.26 4.44 -5.89
C ASP A 87 2.82 4.83 -6.23
N PHE A 88 2.64 6.03 -6.71
CA PHE A 88 1.33 6.57 -7.07
C PHE A 88 1.28 6.93 -8.54
N SER A 89 0.12 6.74 -9.16
CA SER A 89 -0.22 7.36 -10.42
C SER A 89 -1.63 7.93 -10.35
N LEU A 90 -1.80 9.14 -10.88
CA LEU A 90 -3.09 9.80 -10.95
C LEU A 90 -3.48 10.00 -12.41
N ALA A 91 -4.65 9.51 -12.77
CA ALA A 91 -5.31 9.85 -14.02
C ALA A 91 -6.55 10.71 -13.74
N VAL A 92 -6.75 11.72 -14.59
CA VAL A 92 -7.91 12.59 -14.54
C VAL A 92 -8.57 12.56 -15.90
N ASP A 93 -9.85 12.20 -15.92
CA ASP A 93 -10.65 12.04 -17.15
C ASP A 93 -9.96 11.14 -18.19
N GLY A 94 -9.28 10.10 -17.73
CA GLY A 94 -8.55 9.14 -18.54
C GLY A 94 -7.15 9.58 -18.98
N VAL A 95 -6.71 10.78 -18.63
CA VAL A 95 -5.36 11.28 -18.92
C VAL A 95 -4.47 11.05 -17.71
N ASN A 96 -3.39 10.29 -17.87
CA ASN A 96 -2.41 10.09 -16.81
C ASN A 96 -1.59 11.38 -16.62
N LEU A 97 -1.67 11.97 -15.43
CA LEU A 97 -0.96 13.21 -15.10
C LEU A 97 0.47 12.97 -14.59
N GLY A 98 0.79 11.74 -14.22
CA GLY A 98 2.13 11.41 -13.77
C GLY A 98 2.16 10.38 -12.65
N THR A 99 3.37 10.11 -12.18
CA THR A 99 3.66 9.20 -11.09
C THR A 99 4.46 9.92 -10.02
N SER A 100 4.27 9.52 -8.76
CA SER A 100 5.06 9.98 -7.63
C SER A 100 5.48 8.80 -6.79
N HIS A 101 6.69 8.87 -6.24
CA HIS A 101 7.25 7.87 -5.35
C HIS A 101 7.48 8.48 -3.98
N ILE A 102 7.02 7.79 -2.94
CA ILE A 102 7.30 8.14 -1.54
C ILE A 102 8.07 6.98 -0.94
N SER A 103 9.33 7.23 -0.61
CA SER A 103 10.19 6.31 0.15
C SER A 103 10.23 6.76 1.62
N ASP A 104 10.49 5.81 2.49
CA ASP A 104 10.77 6.05 3.91
C ASP A 104 9.59 6.58 4.73
N SER A 105 8.52 5.85 4.71
CA SER A 105 7.50 6.07 5.70
C SER A 105 7.32 4.78 6.50
N SER A 106 7.93 4.71 7.66
CA SER A 106 7.59 3.71 8.67
C SER A 106 6.18 3.99 9.19
N TRP A 107 5.20 3.57 8.42
CA TRP A 107 3.81 3.78 8.79
C TRP A 107 3.30 2.53 9.46
N ASP A 108 2.89 2.71 10.71
CA ASP A 108 2.20 1.69 11.45
C ASP A 108 0.79 1.51 10.90
N LEU A 109 0.57 0.41 10.22
CA LEU A 109 -0.74 0.02 9.73
C LEU A 109 -1.53 -0.72 10.81
N GLY A 110 -2.30 -0.09 11.47
CA GLY A 110 -3.49 -0.36 12.24
C GLY A 110 -4.33 0.87 12.21
N GLN A 111 -3.79 1.93 11.59
CA GLN A 111 -4.40 3.25 11.49
C GLN A 111 -4.31 3.77 10.06
N TYR A 112 -5.19 4.70 9.71
CA TYR A 112 -5.17 5.38 8.42
C TYR A 112 -3.88 6.16 8.24
N ALA A 113 -3.07 5.77 7.27
CA ALA A 113 -1.99 6.59 6.76
C ALA A 113 -2.55 7.53 5.67
N ARG A 114 -2.19 8.81 5.72
CA ARG A 114 -2.65 9.82 4.77
C ARG A 114 -1.47 10.41 4.04
N PHE A 115 -1.60 10.57 2.75
CA PHE A 115 -0.59 11.24 1.93
C PHE A 115 -1.18 12.40 1.17
N ASN A 116 -0.38 13.44 1.03
CA ASN A 116 -0.64 14.53 0.12
C ASN A 116 0.12 14.27 -1.16
N MET A 117 -0.57 14.34 -2.29
CA MET A 117 0.02 14.22 -3.60
C MET A 117 -0.41 15.36 -4.48
N THR A 118 0.54 15.96 -5.15
CA THR A 118 0.31 17.03 -6.11
C THR A 118 0.83 16.58 -7.46
N PHE A 119 -0.05 16.57 -8.44
CA PHE A 119 0.29 16.35 -9.84
C PHE A 119 0.05 17.63 -10.60
N THR A 120 0.98 17.96 -11.47
CA THR A 120 0.90 19.15 -12.31
C THR A 120 0.72 18.73 -13.76
N ASP A 121 -0.33 19.20 -14.40
CA ASP A 121 -0.52 19.06 -15.83
C ASP A 121 0.03 20.29 -16.55
N PRO A 122 1.23 20.21 -17.16
CA PRO A 122 1.83 21.32 -17.89
C PRO A 122 1.15 21.60 -19.22
N GLN A 123 0.29 20.69 -19.70
CA GLN A 123 -0.40 20.81 -20.99
C GLN A 123 -1.81 21.35 -20.87
N ALA A 124 -2.22 21.73 -19.65
CA ALA A 124 -3.54 22.31 -19.46
C ALA A 124 -3.75 23.51 -20.39
N SER A 125 -4.50 23.25 -21.45
CA SER A 125 -4.90 24.27 -22.40
C SER A 125 -5.74 25.35 -21.69
N PRO A 126 -5.75 26.59 -22.18
CA PRO A 126 -6.62 27.65 -21.64
C PRO A 126 -8.12 27.36 -21.76
N VAL A 127 -8.51 26.18 -22.16
CA VAL A 127 -9.90 25.75 -22.25
C VAL A 127 -10.51 25.66 -20.85
N ALA A 128 -11.74 26.04 -20.71
CA ALA A 128 -12.51 25.90 -19.48
C ALA A 128 -12.46 24.41 -19.02
N LEU A 129 -11.86 24.18 -17.86
CA LEU A 129 -11.80 22.86 -17.27
C LEU A 129 -13.21 22.41 -16.84
N PRO A 130 -13.58 21.16 -17.04
CA PRO A 130 -14.89 20.68 -16.63
C PRO A 130 -15.07 20.89 -15.11
N ALA A 131 -16.28 21.23 -14.71
CA ALA A 131 -16.61 21.40 -13.29
C ALA A 131 -16.52 20.08 -12.52
N THR A 132 -16.71 18.97 -13.22
CA THR A 132 -16.66 17.63 -12.65
C THR A 132 -15.63 16.82 -13.41
N SER A 133 -14.76 16.14 -12.70
CA SER A 133 -13.75 15.24 -13.27
C SER A 133 -13.73 13.90 -12.56
N THR A 134 -13.39 12.88 -13.32
CA THR A 134 -13.17 11.54 -12.79
C THR A 134 -11.69 11.37 -12.48
N LEU A 135 -11.37 11.16 -11.22
CA LEU A 135 -10.01 10.86 -10.77
C LEU A 135 -9.87 9.36 -10.56
N VAL A 136 -8.81 8.80 -11.10
CA VAL A 136 -8.39 7.41 -10.84
C VAL A 136 -7.00 7.45 -10.23
N LEU A 137 -6.91 7.09 -8.96
CA LEU A 137 -5.66 6.97 -8.24
C LEU A 137 -5.28 5.50 -8.16
N ALA A 138 -4.19 5.12 -8.80
CA ALA A 138 -3.58 3.81 -8.59
C ALA A 138 -2.38 3.95 -7.65
N MET A 139 -2.27 3.03 -6.70
CA MET A 139 -1.20 3.00 -5.71
C MET A 139 -0.61 1.61 -5.67
N THR A 140 0.71 1.52 -5.78
CA THR A 140 1.44 0.29 -5.49
C THR A 140 2.18 0.48 -4.17
N THR A 141 1.74 -0.23 -3.16
CA THR A 141 2.28 -0.16 -1.81
C THR A 141 3.21 -1.33 -1.57
N TYR A 142 4.46 -1.04 -1.22
CA TYR A 142 5.45 -2.03 -0.81
C TYR A 142 5.43 -2.12 0.69
N ALA A 143 5.16 -3.29 1.21
CA ALA A 143 4.96 -3.49 2.64
C ALA A 143 5.54 -4.80 3.14
N THR A 144 5.79 -4.82 4.44
CA THR A 144 6.24 -6.00 5.18
C THR A 144 5.28 -6.27 6.33
N ALA A 145 4.94 -7.54 6.53
CA ALA A 145 4.18 -8.00 7.68
C ALA A 145 4.83 -9.28 8.21
N GLY A 146 5.37 -9.24 9.41
CA GLY A 146 6.11 -10.36 9.97
C GLY A 146 7.27 -10.79 9.07
N ILE A 147 7.17 -11.98 8.47
CA ILE A 147 8.20 -12.55 7.57
C ILE A 147 7.87 -12.36 6.08
N ALA A 148 6.70 -11.84 5.75
CA ALA A 148 6.31 -11.59 4.38
C ALA A 148 6.68 -10.16 3.96
N ALA A 149 7.23 -10.04 2.76
CA ALA A 149 7.43 -8.78 2.07
C ALA A 149 6.81 -8.90 0.69
N SER A 150 5.97 -7.95 0.32
CA SER A 150 5.26 -7.98 -0.96
C SER A 150 4.83 -6.58 -1.36
N SER A 151 4.37 -6.45 -2.61
CA SER A 151 3.71 -5.25 -3.08
C SER A 151 2.25 -5.53 -3.40
N VAL A 152 1.41 -4.57 -3.11
CA VAL A 152 -0.02 -4.62 -3.42
C VAL A 152 -0.38 -3.40 -4.24
N THR A 153 -0.98 -3.63 -5.41
CA THR A 153 -1.53 -2.55 -6.22
C THR A 153 -3.03 -2.48 -6.00
N ALA A 154 -3.49 -1.32 -5.61
CA ALA A 154 -4.89 -1.01 -5.44
C ALA A 154 -5.21 0.28 -6.20
N SER A 155 -6.43 0.40 -6.69
CA SER A 155 -6.92 1.63 -7.31
C SER A 155 -8.22 2.06 -6.68
N ASP A 156 -8.41 3.35 -6.59
CA ASP A 156 -9.66 3.96 -6.19
C ASP A 156 -10.08 5.00 -7.24
N GLN A 157 -11.37 5.16 -7.41
CA GLN A 157 -11.96 6.09 -8.34
C GLN A 157 -12.91 7.01 -7.60
N ALA A 158 -12.73 8.31 -7.80
CA ALA A 158 -13.62 9.32 -7.27
C ALA A 158 -14.13 10.22 -8.41
N ILE A 159 -15.38 10.64 -8.32
CA ILE A 159 -15.93 11.69 -9.17
C ILE A 159 -15.99 12.94 -8.30
N GLU A 160 -15.18 13.91 -8.64
CA GLU A 160 -15.06 15.13 -7.86
C GLU A 160 -15.62 16.32 -8.62
N THR A 161 -16.37 17.13 -7.89
CA THR A 161 -16.87 18.41 -8.41
C THR A 161 -15.99 19.53 -7.88
N PHE A 162 -15.29 20.17 -8.78
CA PHE A 162 -14.41 21.27 -8.46
C PHE A 162 -15.18 22.59 -8.59
N GLY A 163 -14.98 23.47 -7.63
CA GLY A 163 -15.50 24.83 -7.73
C GLY A 163 -15.03 25.50 -9.01
N ASN A 164 -15.79 26.49 -9.47
CA ASN A 164 -15.57 27.22 -10.75
C ASN A 164 -14.25 28.03 -10.67
N THR A 165 -13.13 27.33 -10.82
CA THR A 165 -11.82 27.95 -10.99
C THR A 165 -11.62 28.24 -12.48
N SER A 166 -12.02 29.42 -12.90
CA SER A 166 -11.58 29.93 -14.20
C SER A 166 -10.06 30.12 -14.16
N CYS A 167 -9.38 29.31 -14.93
CA CYS A 167 -8.01 29.59 -15.29
C CYS A 167 -7.88 30.77 -16.25
#